data_e3d166b7e24adff8861d491be8887542
#
_entry.id   e3d166b7e24adff8861d491be8887542
#
_cell.length_a   1.000
_cell.length_b   1.000
_cell.length_c   1.000
_cell.angle_alpha   90.00
_cell.angle_beta   90.00
_cell.angle_gamma   90.00
#
_symmetry.space_group_name_H-M   'P 1'
#
loop_
_entity.id
_entity.type
_entity.pdbx_description
1 polymer ?
#
loop_
_entity_poly.entity_id
_entity_poly.type
_entity_poly.pdbx_seq_one_letter_code
_entity_poly.pdbx_strand_id
1 'polypeptide(L)'
;MESEWARRALISFAVALAAIPLIPGLRADTGPNPPSWSPQEQQAFYTADQGSRIIPILWFLALNEADGSALFAADGLARYGYLANPKSAVNPWGLPVGFMVANDIAAYGGRPTLAMNCAACHTREITIEGRPVRIDGGPAIADFYGFLSDLDAAAEAVVGGGAFDDFAHRVLGAKYSAAAAVALQVEVEAWYAEYGSFMKAALPDRSWGPIRLDAFGMIFNRVSGLDLGLPQNIRNADAPVRYPFLWNASRQDKTQWNGAAENGLYTMAMGRNLGEVFGVFGRFKPMRNVLLPDFVNFAGRNNSANFHNLQQLETLIAKLPAPRYPLPIDPALATRGKALFVSEQCMNCHWPVPGRFKNTWKTPLTPEDTDSRMFVNAQTKIKAIAPLEGVTVPQLFGPKPLTPNSGQIDVLGTSVGNTLLEQLTLDPDGVLEAILADLRTLTIPQAKPTPRTAAIPTAGVTPQAFLQSQMRDLYRQVGLDQTGAAYEARVLNGIWAVAPYLHNGSVPNLWALLQKPADRPKKFMLGSKEFDPKNVGLDTTTSPFNFTYLATPCDMINDGNSNCGHYWGTNLSDDDKWALIEYMKQL
;
A
#
# COMPACT_ATOMS: atom_id res chain seq x y z
N MET A 1 33.35 -25.15 -10.44
CA MET A 1 33.28 -23.82 -9.78
C MET A 1 31.94 -23.52 -9.10
N GLU A 2 30.84 -24.06 -9.61
CA GLU A 2 29.49 -23.85 -9.02
C GLU A 2 29.27 -24.50 -7.65
N SER A 3 29.93 -25.60 -7.34
CA SER A 3 29.73 -26.32 -6.07
C SER A 3 30.38 -25.68 -4.85
N GLU A 4 31.41 -24.87 -5.06
CA GLU A 4 32.17 -24.28 -3.96
C GLU A 4 31.55 -22.98 -3.45
N TRP A 5 30.90 -22.23 -4.33
CA TRP A 5 30.20 -21.00 -3.98
C TRP A 5 28.88 -21.27 -3.21
N ALA A 6 28.11 -22.25 -3.70
CA ALA A 6 26.92 -22.72 -3.00
C ALA A 6 27.23 -23.35 -1.64
N ARG A 7 28.39 -24.03 -1.50
CA ARG A 7 28.87 -24.58 -0.22
C ARG A 7 29.32 -23.48 0.75
N ARG A 8 29.95 -22.40 0.28
CA ARG A 8 30.35 -21.28 1.14
C ARG A 8 29.14 -20.50 1.65
N ALA A 9 28.13 -20.27 0.83
CA ALA A 9 26.87 -19.66 1.25
C ALA A 9 26.12 -20.53 2.27
N LEU A 10 26.09 -21.85 2.07
CA LEU A 10 25.44 -22.80 2.99
C LEU A 10 26.20 -22.96 4.30
N ILE A 11 27.55 -22.92 4.29
CA ILE A 11 28.39 -23.06 5.50
C ILE A 11 28.29 -21.76 6.33
N SER A 12 28.29 -20.59 5.71
CA SER A 12 28.05 -19.31 6.41
C SER A 12 26.69 -19.26 7.07
N PHE A 13 25.66 -19.83 6.43
CA PHE A 13 24.31 -19.90 6.96
C PHE A 13 24.18 -20.89 8.14
N ALA A 14 24.85 -22.03 8.08
CA ALA A 14 24.86 -23.05 9.15
C ALA A 14 25.67 -22.62 10.39
N VAL A 15 26.74 -21.87 10.19
CA VAL A 15 27.60 -21.38 11.31
C VAL A 15 26.92 -20.22 12.05
N ALA A 16 26.17 -19.38 11.37
CA ALA A 16 25.39 -18.30 12.00
C ALA A 16 24.25 -18.83 12.89
N LEU A 17 23.68 -20.00 12.56
CA LEU A 17 22.63 -20.64 13.36
C LEU A 17 23.17 -21.35 14.61
N ALA A 18 24.46 -21.75 14.64
CA ALA A 18 25.05 -22.48 15.75
C ALA A 18 25.65 -21.56 16.85
N ALA A 19 25.72 -20.26 16.63
CA ALA A 19 26.37 -19.29 17.52
C ALA A 19 25.40 -18.30 18.20
N ILE A 20 24.10 -18.62 18.31
CA ILE A 20 23.13 -17.72 18.97
C ILE A 20 23.22 -17.92 20.49
N PRO A 21 23.80 -16.97 21.27
CA PRO A 21 23.67 -16.99 22.71
C PRO A 21 22.19 -16.74 23.06
N LEU A 22 21.63 -17.60 23.89
CA LEU A 22 20.34 -17.38 24.54
C LEU A 22 20.40 -16.07 25.33
N ILE A 23 19.86 -15.00 24.78
CA ILE A 23 19.69 -13.73 25.47
C ILE A 23 18.42 -13.84 26.30
N PRO A 24 18.48 -13.80 27.65
CA PRO A 24 17.29 -13.78 28.48
C PRO A 24 16.61 -12.42 28.39
N GLY A 25 15.35 -12.40 28.07
CA GLY A 25 14.44 -11.36 28.53
C GLY A 25 14.23 -10.13 27.65
N LEU A 26 13.75 -10.31 26.42
CA LEU A 26 12.90 -9.28 25.81
C LEU A 26 11.44 -9.70 26.01
N ARG A 27 10.85 -9.27 27.13
CA ARG A 27 9.40 -9.26 27.28
C ARG A 27 8.85 -8.30 26.24
N ALA A 28 8.02 -8.80 25.32
CA ALA A 28 7.12 -7.93 24.59
C ALA A 28 6.27 -7.19 25.65
N ASP A 29 6.41 -5.88 25.69
CA ASP A 29 5.58 -5.03 26.55
C ASP A 29 4.14 -5.16 26.08
N THR A 30 3.36 -5.96 26.79
CA THR A 30 1.92 -6.13 26.57
C THR A 30 1.12 -5.07 27.33
N GLY A 31 1.71 -3.92 27.60
CA GLY A 31 1.03 -2.78 28.22
C GLY A 31 -0.15 -2.30 27.36
N PRO A 32 -1.15 -1.67 27.97
CA PRO A 32 -2.39 -1.26 27.30
C PRO A 32 -2.22 -0.16 26.23
N ASN A 33 -1.01 0.36 26.04
CA ASN A 33 -0.67 1.36 25.02
C ASN A 33 0.64 0.94 24.37
N PRO A 34 0.65 0.62 23.06
CA PRO A 34 1.91 0.56 22.32
C PRO A 34 2.61 1.93 22.41
N PRO A 35 3.94 1.97 22.49
CA PRO A 35 4.67 3.23 22.54
C PRO A 35 4.36 4.07 21.30
N SER A 36 3.93 5.31 21.50
CA SER A 36 3.78 6.29 20.43
C SER A 36 5.15 6.66 19.86
N TRP A 37 5.18 7.10 18.61
CA TRP A 37 6.41 7.60 17.99
C TRP A 37 6.98 8.81 18.74
N SER A 38 8.29 8.88 18.84
CA SER A 38 9.01 10.11 19.11
C SER A 38 8.90 11.07 17.91
N PRO A 39 9.13 12.37 18.09
CA PRO A 39 9.15 13.32 16.97
C PRO A 39 10.15 12.91 15.85
N GLN A 40 11.27 12.29 16.22
CA GLN A 40 12.26 11.80 15.27
C GLN A 40 11.72 10.59 14.46
N GLU A 41 11.05 9.66 15.12
CA GLU A 41 10.41 8.52 14.46
C GLU A 41 9.28 8.96 13.54
N GLN A 42 8.49 9.96 13.94
CA GLN A 42 7.45 10.55 13.08
C GLN A 42 8.07 11.18 11.83
N GLN A 43 9.14 11.96 11.97
CA GLN A 43 9.84 12.53 10.82
C GLN A 43 10.48 11.45 9.95
N ALA A 44 11.03 10.39 10.53
CA ALA A 44 11.55 9.25 9.77
C ALA A 44 10.44 8.59 8.94
N PHE A 45 9.24 8.39 9.50
CA PHE A 45 8.09 7.89 8.76
C PHE A 45 7.67 8.83 7.62
N TYR A 46 7.74 10.15 7.83
CA TYR A 46 7.34 11.14 6.82
C TYR A 46 8.34 11.29 5.67
N THR A 47 9.62 10.95 5.88
CA THR A 47 10.69 11.30 4.94
C THR A 47 11.57 10.14 4.50
N ALA A 48 11.36 8.91 4.98
CA ALA A 48 12.14 7.75 4.56
C ALA A 48 11.87 7.41 3.08
N ASP A 49 12.92 7.40 2.25
CA ASP A 49 12.84 7.04 0.84
C ASP A 49 12.63 5.53 0.68
N GLN A 50 11.44 5.10 0.30
CA GLN A 50 11.12 3.70 0.06
C GLN A 50 11.54 3.18 -1.33
N GLY A 51 11.91 4.08 -2.24
CA GLY A 51 12.30 3.71 -3.61
C GLY A 51 11.44 4.32 -4.72
N SER A 52 10.47 5.16 -4.41
CA SER A 52 9.67 5.87 -5.42
C SER A 52 10.52 6.88 -6.21
N ARG A 53 10.27 7.05 -7.52
CA ARG A 53 11.00 7.94 -8.43
C ARG A 53 10.03 8.56 -9.44
N ILE A 54 9.45 9.71 -9.09
CA ILE A 54 8.37 10.33 -9.89
C ILE A 54 8.94 11.18 -11.03
N ILE A 55 9.66 12.26 -10.68
CA ILE A 55 10.17 13.27 -11.62
C ILE A 55 11.41 13.94 -11.00
N PRO A 56 12.42 14.38 -11.77
CA PRO A 56 13.51 15.19 -11.24
C PRO A 56 13.00 16.39 -10.45
N ILE A 57 13.51 16.61 -9.22
CA ILE A 57 12.97 17.62 -8.31
C ILE A 57 12.99 19.03 -8.89
N LEU A 58 14.05 19.40 -9.60
CA LEU A 58 14.14 20.73 -10.23
C LEU A 58 13.11 20.91 -11.34
N TRP A 59 12.75 19.84 -12.05
CA TRP A 59 11.69 19.90 -13.05
C TRP A 59 10.34 20.09 -12.37
N PHE A 60 10.05 19.29 -11.33
CA PHE A 60 8.82 19.40 -10.56
C PHE A 60 8.59 20.82 -10.02
N LEU A 61 9.63 21.44 -9.46
CA LEU A 61 9.56 22.79 -8.90
C LEU A 61 9.48 23.88 -10.00
N ALA A 62 9.88 23.55 -11.22
CA ALA A 62 9.84 24.47 -12.37
C ALA A 62 8.56 24.36 -13.20
N LEU A 63 7.75 23.31 -13.02
CA LEU A 63 6.46 23.18 -13.70
C LEU A 63 5.48 24.28 -13.26
N ASN A 64 4.70 24.79 -14.22
CA ASN A 64 3.45 25.48 -13.95
C ASN A 64 2.29 24.48 -13.91
N GLU A 65 1.17 24.87 -13.32
CA GLU A 65 -0.11 24.25 -13.59
C GLU A 65 -0.40 24.33 -15.11
N ALA A 66 -1.19 23.41 -15.64
CA ALA A 66 -1.40 23.29 -17.09
C ALA A 66 -1.96 24.57 -17.75
N ASP A 67 -2.73 25.38 -17.00
CA ASP A 67 -3.26 26.68 -17.45
C ASP A 67 -2.26 27.84 -17.28
N GLY A 68 -1.08 27.58 -16.74
CA GLY A 68 -0.02 28.57 -16.51
C GLY A 68 -0.27 29.52 -15.33
N SER A 69 -1.34 29.33 -14.55
CA SER A 69 -1.78 30.25 -13.49
C SER A 69 -0.79 30.39 -12.33
N ALA A 70 -0.11 29.29 -11.96
CA ALA A 70 0.84 29.26 -10.86
C ALA A 70 1.90 28.17 -11.07
N LEU A 71 2.95 28.15 -10.23
CA LEU A 71 3.84 27.01 -10.15
C LEU A 71 3.09 25.81 -9.58
N PHE A 72 3.28 24.65 -10.16
CA PHE A 72 2.62 23.41 -9.76
C PHE A 72 2.79 23.07 -8.27
N ALA A 73 3.95 23.34 -7.71
CA ALA A 73 4.28 23.09 -6.31
C ALA A 73 4.03 24.29 -5.38
N ALA A 74 3.41 25.38 -5.83
CA ALA A 74 3.30 26.64 -5.09
C ALA A 74 2.57 26.51 -3.75
N ASP A 75 1.53 25.67 -3.70
CA ASP A 75 0.70 25.42 -2.53
C ASP A 75 1.21 24.25 -1.65
N GLY A 76 2.38 23.69 -1.95
CA GLY A 76 2.91 22.51 -1.29
C GLY A 76 2.03 21.27 -1.46
N LEU A 77 1.29 21.18 -2.58
CA LEU A 77 0.33 20.13 -2.92
C LEU A 77 -0.91 20.07 -1.99
N ALA A 78 -1.20 21.15 -1.30
CA ALA A 78 -2.35 21.23 -0.38
C ALA A 78 -3.69 21.06 -1.11
N ARG A 79 -3.79 21.50 -2.39
CA ARG A 79 -4.99 21.32 -3.22
C ARG A 79 -5.35 19.85 -3.46
N TYR A 80 -4.37 18.94 -3.36
CA TYR A 80 -4.58 17.50 -3.39
C TYR A 80 -4.74 16.88 -2.00
N GLY A 81 -4.81 17.68 -0.94
CA GLY A 81 -5.01 17.24 0.44
C GLY A 81 -3.76 16.74 1.16
N TYR A 82 -2.57 16.85 0.55
CA TYR A 82 -1.33 16.48 1.23
C TYR A 82 -1.01 17.46 2.36
N LEU A 83 -0.51 16.91 3.46
CA LEU A 83 -0.31 17.65 4.70
C LEU A 83 1.05 18.34 4.72
N ALA A 84 1.07 19.58 5.17
CA ALA A 84 2.32 20.33 5.29
C ALA A 84 3.31 19.62 6.24
N ASN A 85 4.58 19.59 5.85
CA ASN A 85 5.71 19.19 6.68
C ASN A 85 6.78 20.27 6.58
N PRO A 86 7.03 21.06 7.66
CA PRO A 86 7.92 22.21 7.61
C PRO A 86 9.35 21.84 7.20
N LYS A 87 10.06 22.82 6.60
CA LYS A 87 11.48 22.68 6.30
C LYS A 87 12.27 22.36 7.57
N SER A 88 13.16 21.39 7.43
CA SER A 88 14.04 20.92 8.51
C SER A 88 15.31 20.30 7.90
N ALA A 89 16.24 19.85 8.74
CA ALA A 89 17.43 19.16 8.25
C ALA A 89 17.09 17.86 7.48
N VAL A 90 16.00 17.19 7.84
CA VAL A 90 15.55 15.94 7.15
C VAL A 90 14.53 16.23 6.04
N ASN A 91 14.00 17.45 5.95
CA ASN A 91 13.11 17.92 4.89
C ASN A 91 13.55 19.30 4.37
N PRO A 92 14.73 19.42 3.75
CA PRO A 92 15.29 20.72 3.38
C PRO A 92 14.49 21.43 2.26
N TRP A 93 13.71 20.68 1.50
CA TRP A 93 12.87 21.22 0.42
C TRP A 93 11.50 21.70 0.91
N GLY A 94 11.08 21.33 2.13
CA GLY A 94 9.74 21.65 2.65
C GLY A 94 8.62 20.93 1.92
N LEU A 95 8.91 19.73 1.42
CA LEU A 95 7.90 18.89 0.77
C LEU A 95 6.86 18.40 1.78
N PRO A 96 5.62 18.12 1.37
CA PRO A 96 4.58 17.66 2.29
C PRO A 96 4.89 16.28 2.90
N VAL A 97 4.10 15.90 3.89
CA VAL A 97 4.19 14.58 4.54
C VAL A 97 4.19 13.47 3.50
N GLY A 98 5.16 12.58 3.59
CA GLY A 98 5.30 11.44 2.70
C GLY A 98 5.96 11.75 1.36
N PHE A 99 6.44 12.99 1.16
CA PHE A 99 7.25 13.35 0.00
C PHE A 99 8.67 13.71 0.41
N MET A 100 9.64 13.30 -0.40
CA MET A 100 11.06 13.54 -0.17
C MET A 100 11.82 13.63 -1.49
N VAL A 101 13.10 13.94 -1.40
CA VAL A 101 14.02 13.90 -2.55
C VAL A 101 14.94 12.71 -2.42
N ALA A 102 14.87 11.83 -3.39
CA ALA A 102 15.79 10.72 -3.54
C ALA A 102 17.04 11.16 -4.33
N ASN A 103 18.22 10.78 -3.85
CA ASN A 103 19.52 11.12 -4.43
C ASN A 103 20.20 9.91 -5.08
N ASP A 104 19.45 9.06 -5.69
CA ASP A 104 19.96 7.84 -6.29
C ASP A 104 20.52 8.12 -7.70
N ILE A 105 21.72 7.59 -7.94
CA ILE A 105 22.49 7.82 -9.18
C ILE A 105 21.86 7.08 -10.38
N ALA A 106 21.01 6.09 -10.15
CA ALA A 106 20.50 5.22 -11.21
C ALA A 106 19.25 5.79 -11.92
N ALA A 107 18.53 6.71 -11.28
CA ALA A 107 17.33 7.29 -11.85
C ALA A 107 17.64 8.59 -12.63
N TYR A 108 17.03 8.76 -13.78
CA TYR A 108 17.03 9.99 -14.58
C TYR A 108 18.41 10.69 -14.73
N GLY A 109 19.45 9.90 -15.06
CA GLY A 109 20.80 10.43 -15.25
C GLY A 109 21.48 10.93 -13.96
N GLY A 110 21.08 10.39 -12.80
CA GLY A 110 21.64 10.78 -11.50
C GLY A 110 21.06 12.07 -10.93
N ARG A 111 19.94 12.54 -11.44
CA ARG A 111 19.26 13.74 -10.94
C ARG A 111 18.51 13.45 -9.65
N PRO A 112 18.60 14.30 -8.62
CA PRO A 112 17.73 14.23 -7.45
C PRO A 112 16.27 14.24 -7.89
N THR A 113 15.48 13.30 -7.36
CA THR A 113 14.14 12.98 -7.85
C THR A 113 13.11 13.12 -6.75
N LEU A 114 11.95 13.72 -7.05
CA LEU A 114 10.79 13.69 -6.19
C LEU A 114 10.36 12.23 -5.97
N ALA A 115 10.21 11.86 -4.73
CA ALA A 115 9.77 10.54 -4.30
C ALA A 115 8.62 10.65 -3.30
N MET A 116 7.88 9.57 -3.11
CA MET A 116 6.84 9.46 -2.10
C MET A 116 6.96 8.13 -1.34
N ASN A 117 6.39 8.09 -0.13
CA ASN A 117 6.35 6.89 0.70
C ASN A 117 4.97 6.65 1.32
N CYS A 118 4.87 5.62 2.17
CA CYS A 118 3.63 5.22 2.85
C CYS A 118 2.91 6.40 3.51
N ALA A 119 3.62 7.39 4.09
CA ALA A 119 3.01 8.49 4.82
C ALA A 119 2.14 9.41 3.96
N ALA A 120 2.40 9.51 2.65
CA ALA A 120 1.59 10.33 1.73
C ALA A 120 0.13 9.85 1.66
N CYS A 121 -0.10 8.53 1.70
CA CYS A 121 -1.42 7.92 1.67
C CYS A 121 -1.91 7.49 3.06
N HIS A 122 -1.02 7.47 4.08
CA HIS A 122 -1.32 6.94 5.40
C HIS A 122 -1.00 7.93 6.53
N THR A 123 -1.26 9.22 6.31
CA THR A 123 -1.31 10.24 7.36
C THR A 123 -2.55 11.08 7.16
N ARG A 124 -3.46 10.98 8.11
CA ARG A 124 -4.77 11.64 8.07
C ARG A 124 -4.78 12.88 8.95
N GLU A 125 -5.54 13.89 8.54
CA GLU A 125 -5.90 15.01 9.40
C GLU A 125 -7.41 15.24 9.26
N ILE A 126 -8.11 15.30 10.39
CA ILE A 126 -9.55 15.59 10.46
C ILE A 126 -9.78 16.75 11.46
N THR A 127 -10.88 17.46 11.28
CA THR A 127 -11.31 18.53 12.17
C THR A 127 -12.40 18.00 13.09
N ILE A 128 -12.15 18.07 14.41
CA ILE A 128 -13.12 17.67 15.43
C ILE A 128 -13.43 18.89 16.28
N GLU A 129 -14.68 19.35 16.27
CA GLU A 129 -15.11 20.56 17.00
C GLU A 129 -14.21 21.78 16.70
N GLY A 130 -13.88 21.97 15.41
CA GLY A 130 -13.03 23.06 14.93
C GLY A 130 -11.53 22.91 15.22
N ARG A 131 -11.07 21.76 15.74
CA ARG A 131 -9.66 21.49 16.04
C ARG A 131 -9.08 20.45 15.10
N PRO A 132 -7.96 20.72 14.43
CA PRO A 132 -7.30 19.72 13.60
C PRO A 132 -6.68 18.61 14.46
N VAL A 133 -6.95 17.37 14.10
CA VAL A 133 -6.40 16.16 14.74
C VAL A 133 -5.67 15.34 13.68
N ARG A 134 -4.37 15.20 13.84
CA ARG A 134 -3.54 14.37 12.96
C ARG A 134 -3.49 12.95 13.49
N ILE A 135 -3.65 11.99 12.58
CA ILE A 135 -3.70 10.56 12.85
C ILE A 135 -2.70 9.87 11.93
N ASP A 136 -1.52 9.57 12.46
CA ASP A 136 -0.50 8.81 11.74
C ASP A 136 -0.98 7.37 11.51
N GLY A 137 -0.71 6.83 10.34
CA GLY A 137 -1.23 5.54 9.91
C GLY A 137 -2.70 5.55 9.46
N GLY A 138 -3.40 6.68 9.57
CA GLY A 138 -4.78 6.81 9.11
C GLY A 138 -4.88 7.03 7.60
N PRO A 139 -6.00 6.63 6.94
CA PRO A 139 -6.19 6.84 5.51
C PRO A 139 -6.21 8.33 5.18
N ALA A 140 -5.22 8.80 4.43
CA ALA A 140 -5.08 10.21 4.06
C ALA A 140 -6.30 10.74 3.31
N ILE A 141 -6.69 11.99 3.57
CA ILE A 141 -7.70 12.68 2.76
C ILE A 141 -6.97 13.36 1.60
N ALA A 142 -6.48 12.54 0.67
CA ALA A 142 -5.69 13.00 -0.46
C ALA A 142 -6.26 12.48 -1.78
N ASP A 143 -6.26 13.36 -2.78
CA ASP A 143 -6.65 13.05 -4.17
C ASP A 143 -5.40 12.71 -5.00
N PHE A 144 -5.02 11.43 -4.96
CA PHE A 144 -3.87 10.96 -5.73
C PHE A 144 -4.14 10.95 -7.23
N TYR A 145 -5.38 10.67 -7.65
CA TYR A 145 -5.76 10.73 -9.06
C TYR A 145 -5.57 12.15 -9.62
N GLY A 146 -6.09 13.16 -8.92
CA GLY A 146 -5.93 14.55 -9.31
C GLY A 146 -4.46 14.95 -9.40
N PHE A 147 -3.64 14.56 -8.42
CA PHE A 147 -2.19 14.81 -8.47
C PHE A 147 -1.53 14.20 -9.72
N LEU A 148 -1.84 12.95 -10.07
CA LEU A 148 -1.24 12.28 -11.24
C LEU A 148 -1.72 12.91 -12.56
N SER A 149 -3.01 13.17 -12.68
CA SER A 149 -3.62 13.74 -13.87
C SER A 149 -3.14 15.16 -14.15
N ASP A 150 -3.07 15.99 -13.10
CA ASP A 150 -2.61 17.37 -13.25
C ASP A 150 -1.10 17.45 -13.50
N LEU A 151 -0.32 16.53 -12.93
CA LEU A 151 1.12 16.43 -13.25
C LEU A 151 1.32 16.03 -14.71
N ASP A 152 0.47 15.12 -15.24
CA ASP A 152 0.49 14.75 -16.66
C ASP A 152 0.18 15.97 -17.54
N ALA A 153 -0.90 16.70 -17.24
CA ALA A 153 -1.29 17.89 -17.99
C ALA A 153 -0.24 19.00 -17.92
N ALA A 154 0.37 19.24 -16.76
CA ALA A 154 1.44 20.23 -16.59
C ALA A 154 2.69 19.86 -17.39
N ALA A 155 3.07 18.59 -17.42
CA ALA A 155 4.19 18.10 -18.21
C ALA A 155 3.88 18.14 -19.72
N GLU A 156 2.65 17.81 -20.13
CA GLU A 156 2.19 17.91 -21.51
C GLU A 156 2.30 19.35 -22.04
N ALA A 157 1.94 20.35 -21.24
CA ALA A 157 2.06 21.75 -21.60
C ALA A 157 3.52 22.18 -21.87
N VAL A 158 4.48 21.63 -21.12
CA VAL A 158 5.91 21.86 -21.34
C VAL A 158 6.38 21.20 -22.64
N VAL A 159 6.07 19.91 -22.85
CA VAL A 159 6.50 19.14 -24.03
C VAL A 159 5.81 19.64 -25.30
N GLY A 160 4.58 20.14 -25.21
CA GLY A 160 3.87 20.78 -26.32
C GLY A 160 4.46 22.11 -26.79
N GLY A 161 5.51 22.60 -26.13
CA GLY A 161 6.35 23.74 -26.54
C GLY A 161 5.89 25.11 -26.04
N GLY A 162 4.64 25.24 -25.60
CA GLY A 162 4.09 26.55 -25.15
C GLY A 162 4.69 27.07 -23.84
N ALA A 163 5.10 26.16 -22.95
CA ALA A 163 5.65 26.50 -21.63
C ALA A 163 7.14 26.10 -21.46
N PHE A 164 7.79 25.59 -22.51
CA PHE A 164 9.12 25.00 -22.37
C PHE A 164 10.21 26.03 -22.07
N ASP A 165 10.20 27.22 -22.70
CA ASP A 165 11.28 28.20 -22.52
C ASP A 165 11.36 28.71 -21.07
N ASP A 166 10.23 29.10 -20.50
CA ASP A 166 10.14 29.50 -19.10
C ASP A 166 10.54 28.38 -18.15
N PHE A 167 10.12 27.16 -18.42
CA PHE A 167 10.50 25.97 -17.67
C PHE A 167 12.02 25.75 -17.72
N ALA A 168 12.61 25.82 -18.92
CA ALA A 168 14.04 25.62 -19.12
C ALA A 168 14.86 26.70 -18.39
N HIS A 169 14.44 27.97 -18.44
CA HIS A 169 15.06 29.03 -17.68
C HIS A 169 15.06 28.76 -16.16
N ARG A 170 13.95 28.30 -15.63
CA ARG A 170 13.85 27.94 -14.17
C ARG A 170 14.71 26.74 -13.81
N VAL A 171 14.71 25.68 -14.63
CA VAL A 171 15.51 24.47 -14.38
C VAL A 171 17.01 24.73 -14.48
N LEU A 172 17.45 25.45 -15.52
CA LEU A 172 18.86 25.65 -15.81
C LEU A 172 19.46 26.84 -15.03
N GLY A 173 18.63 27.85 -14.71
CA GLY A 173 19.07 29.04 -13.98
C GLY A 173 20.30 29.69 -14.65
N ALA A 174 21.35 29.92 -13.89
CA ALA A 174 22.59 30.51 -14.40
C ALA A 174 23.34 29.67 -15.45
N LYS A 175 22.94 28.38 -15.63
CA LYS A 175 23.50 27.47 -16.65
C LYS A 175 22.72 27.50 -17.97
N TYR A 176 21.73 28.38 -18.09
CA TYR A 176 20.93 28.46 -19.30
C TYR A 176 21.79 28.85 -20.52
N SER A 177 21.62 28.08 -21.58
CA SER A 177 22.11 28.36 -22.92
C SER A 177 21.21 27.63 -23.91
N ALA A 178 21.15 28.05 -25.16
CA ALA A 178 20.36 27.39 -26.20
C ALA A 178 20.71 25.89 -26.32
N ALA A 179 22.00 25.54 -26.24
CA ALA A 179 22.43 24.15 -26.29
C ALA A 179 21.97 23.34 -25.04
N ALA A 180 22.04 23.96 -23.86
CA ALA A 180 21.58 23.31 -22.61
C ALA A 180 20.05 23.15 -22.60
N ALA A 181 19.31 24.12 -23.16
CA ALA A 181 17.85 24.02 -23.29
C ALA A 181 17.44 22.90 -24.24
N VAL A 182 18.11 22.76 -25.40
CA VAL A 182 17.86 21.62 -26.31
C VAL A 182 18.16 20.28 -25.65
N ALA A 183 19.25 20.15 -24.90
CA ALA A 183 19.58 18.93 -24.18
C ALA A 183 18.52 18.62 -23.13
N LEU A 184 18.06 19.61 -22.36
CA LEU A 184 16.99 19.47 -21.39
C LEU A 184 15.68 19.04 -22.05
N GLN A 185 15.33 19.60 -23.20
CA GLN A 185 14.12 19.26 -23.95
C GLN A 185 14.09 17.78 -24.29
N VAL A 186 15.18 17.24 -24.85
CA VAL A 186 15.28 15.82 -25.17
C VAL A 186 15.07 14.93 -23.93
N GLU A 187 15.64 15.31 -22.78
CA GLU A 187 15.47 14.56 -21.55
C GLU A 187 14.01 14.59 -21.03
N VAL A 188 13.38 15.76 -21.07
CA VAL A 188 11.98 15.95 -20.63
C VAL A 188 11.01 15.22 -21.54
N GLU A 189 11.21 15.30 -22.85
CA GLU A 189 10.41 14.58 -23.85
C GLU A 189 10.53 13.06 -23.65
N ALA A 190 11.74 12.54 -23.40
CA ALA A 190 11.95 11.11 -23.14
C ALA A 190 11.26 10.65 -21.85
N TRP A 191 11.33 11.43 -20.77
CA TRP A 191 10.62 11.15 -19.53
C TRP A 191 9.10 11.19 -19.73
N TYR A 192 8.60 12.22 -20.40
CA TYR A 192 7.17 12.39 -20.62
C TYR A 192 6.60 11.32 -21.56
N ALA A 193 7.34 10.88 -22.55
CA ALA A 193 6.93 9.79 -23.43
C ALA A 193 6.62 8.50 -22.62
N GLU A 194 7.37 8.24 -21.55
CA GLU A 194 7.10 7.13 -20.64
C GLU A 194 5.92 7.45 -19.70
N TYR A 195 5.99 8.61 -19.00
CA TYR A 195 5.00 9.00 -18.01
C TYR A 195 3.61 9.26 -18.61
N GLY A 196 3.52 10.14 -19.61
CA GLY A 196 2.24 10.51 -20.23
C GLY A 196 1.55 9.35 -20.92
N SER A 197 2.32 8.49 -21.62
CA SER A 197 1.76 7.27 -22.23
C SER A 197 1.20 6.33 -21.18
N PHE A 198 1.87 6.21 -20.03
CA PHE A 198 1.40 5.40 -18.93
C PHE A 198 0.13 5.99 -18.30
N MET A 199 0.09 7.29 -18.01
CA MET A 199 -1.09 7.95 -17.43
C MET A 199 -2.31 7.82 -18.35
N LYS A 200 -2.16 8.09 -19.65
CA LYS A 200 -3.23 7.97 -20.66
C LYS A 200 -3.79 6.55 -20.78
N ALA A 201 -2.97 5.52 -20.54
CA ALA A 201 -3.39 4.13 -20.64
C ALA A 201 -3.91 3.54 -19.32
N ALA A 202 -3.43 4.05 -18.17
CA ALA A 202 -3.70 3.48 -16.85
C ALA A 202 -4.84 4.19 -16.11
N LEU A 203 -4.93 5.52 -16.21
CA LEU A 203 -5.97 6.27 -15.49
C LEU A 203 -7.34 6.07 -16.18
N PRO A 204 -8.39 5.70 -15.43
CA PRO A 204 -9.74 5.62 -15.97
C PRO A 204 -10.34 7.00 -16.18
N ASP A 205 -11.31 7.13 -17.09
CA ASP A 205 -12.04 8.38 -17.33
C ASP A 205 -12.76 8.89 -16.08
N ARG A 206 -13.23 7.97 -15.24
CA ARG A 206 -13.84 8.29 -13.95
C ARG A 206 -12.77 8.36 -12.88
N SER A 207 -12.53 9.55 -12.33
CA SER A 207 -11.61 9.74 -11.20
C SER A 207 -11.95 8.81 -10.03
N TRP A 208 -10.91 8.31 -9.36
CA TRP A 208 -11.07 7.54 -8.11
C TRP A 208 -11.67 8.40 -7.00
N GLY A 209 -11.38 9.71 -7.03
CA GLY A 209 -11.69 10.65 -5.97
C GLY A 209 -10.75 10.55 -4.77
N PRO A 210 -10.85 11.51 -3.84
CA PRO A 210 -10.01 11.55 -2.65
C PRO A 210 -10.17 10.30 -1.78
N ILE A 211 -9.15 10.00 -0.99
CA ILE A 211 -9.07 8.84 -0.05
C ILE A 211 -8.98 7.47 -0.77
N ARG A 212 -8.93 7.43 -2.08
CA ARG A 212 -9.07 6.22 -2.91
C ARG A 212 -7.99 6.12 -3.97
N LEU A 213 -7.66 4.87 -4.33
CA LEU A 213 -6.67 4.52 -5.35
C LEU A 213 -6.94 3.09 -5.84
N ASP A 214 -6.90 2.82 -7.13
CA ASP A 214 -6.74 1.44 -7.61
C ASP A 214 -5.27 1.02 -7.50
N ALA A 215 -4.87 0.64 -6.27
CA ALA A 215 -3.50 0.25 -5.97
C ALA A 215 -3.05 -0.96 -6.81
N PHE A 216 -3.89 -1.99 -6.91
CA PHE A 216 -3.55 -3.19 -7.68
C PHE A 216 -3.49 -2.94 -9.17
N GLY A 217 -4.45 -2.20 -9.72
CA GLY A 217 -4.42 -1.82 -11.14
C GLY A 217 -3.14 -1.06 -11.49
N MET A 218 -2.72 -0.11 -10.65
CA MET A 218 -1.47 0.64 -10.85
C MET A 218 -0.23 -0.26 -10.71
N ILE A 219 -0.16 -1.14 -9.71
CA ILE A 219 0.93 -2.10 -9.54
C ILE A 219 1.03 -3.02 -10.76
N PHE A 220 -0.08 -3.61 -11.19
CA PHE A 220 -0.11 -4.51 -12.33
C PHE A 220 0.30 -3.82 -13.62
N ASN A 221 -0.21 -2.61 -13.87
CA ASN A 221 0.12 -1.81 -15.05
C ASN A 221 1.60 -1.45 -15.10
N ARG A 222 2.19 -1.11 -13.96
CA ARG A 222 3.62 -0.82 -13.91
C ARG A 222 4.45 -2.08 -14.13
N VAL A 223 4.25 -3.12 -13.31
CA VAL A 223 5.10 -4.32 -13.33
C VAL A 223 4.95 -5.12 -14.61
N SER A 224 3.73 -5.30 -15.14
CA SER A 224 3.52 -6.11 -16.36
C SER A 224 3.55 -5.30 -17.65
N GLY A 225 3.37 -3.99 -17.57
CA GLY A 225 3.29 -3.10 -18.72
C GLY A 225 4.50 -2.18 -18.85
N LEU A 226 4.55 -1.14 -18.04
CA LEU A 226 5.56 -0.08 -18.15
C LEU A 226 6.98 -0.60 -17.95
N ASP A 227 7.23 -1.28 -16.82
CA ASP A 227 8.56 -1.70 -16.41
C ASP A 227 9.15 -2.82 -17.31
N LEU A 228 8.28 -3.58 -17.98
CA LEU A 228 8.69 -4.55 -19.00
C LEU A 228 8.76 -3.97 -20.42
N GLY A 229 8.35 -2.73 -20.64
CA GLY A 229 8.23 -2.13 -21.97
C GLY A 229 7.12 -2.78 -22.82
N LEU A 230 6.04 -3.23 -22.21
CA LEU A 230 4.93 -3.96 -22.82
C LEU A 230 3.60 -3.19 -22.65
N PRO A 231 3.43 -2.03 -23.29
CA PRO A 231 2.27 -1.15 -23.06
C PRO A 231 0.92 -1.83 -23.34
N GLN A 232 0.87 -2.86 -24.16
CA GLN A 232 -0.33 -3.64 -24.44
C GLN A 232 -0.89 -4.40 -23.21
N ASN A 233 -0.13 -4.48 -22.12
CA ASN A 233 -0.57 -5.06 -20.85
C ASN A 233 -1.18 -4.02 -19.91
N ILE A 234 -1.04 -2.73 -20.19
CA ILE A 234 -1.62 -1.64 -19.39
C ILE A 234 -3.13 -1.58 -19.63
N ARG A 235 -3.89 -1.35 -18.58
CA ARG A 235 -5.36 -1.27 -18.58
C ARG A 235 -5.83 -0.18 -17.63
N ASN A 236 -7.07 0.28 -17.81
CA ASN A 236 -7.70 1.19 -16.86
C ASN A 236 -7.67 0.61 -15.46
N ALA A 237 -7.15 1.38 -14.52
CA ALA A 237 -7.15 1.08 -13.09
C ALA A 237 -8.51 1.49 -12.49
N ASP A 238 -9.52 0.64 -12.63
CA ASP A 238 -10.94 0.93 -12.38
C ASP A 238 -11.56 0.19 -11.18
N ALA A 239 -10.70 -0.36 -10.30
CA ALA A 239 -11.08 -0.99 -9.05
C ALA A 239 -10.59 -0.20 -7.81
N PRO A 240 -11.02 1.08 -7.63
CA PRO A 240 -10.47 1.90 -6.57
C PRO A 240 -10.89 1.41 -5.19
N VAL A 241 -9.91 1.32 -4.31
CA VAL A 241 -10.06 1.02 -2.89
C VAL A 241 -9.64 2.22 -2.04
N ARG A 242 -10.21 2.36 -0.86
CA ARG A 242 -9.73 3.37 0.08
C ARG A 242 -8.37 2.97 0.66
N TYR A 243 -7.58 3.94 1.06
CA TYR A 243 -6.34 3.66 1.78
C TYR A 243 -6.65 2.91 3.08
N PRO A 244 -6.02 1.76 3.35
CA PRO A 244 -6.20 1.07 4.62
C PRO A 244 -5.50 1.83 5.75
N PHE A 245 -5.97 1.68 6.98
CA PHE A 245 -5.22 2.16 8.14
C PHE A 245 -4.06 1.21 8.47
N LEU A 246 -2.97 1.74 9.04
CA LEU A 246 -1.74 0.97 9.26
C LEU A 246 -1.60 0.43 10.69
N TRP A 247 -2.27 1.01 11.68
CA TRP A 247 -2.21 0.44 13.03
C TRP A 247 -2.73 -1.00 13.00
N ASN A 248 -2.07 -1.86 13.75
CA ASN A 248 -2.27 -3.31 13.74
C ASN A 248 -1.90 -4.05 12.44
N ALA A 249 -1.53 -3.36 11.36
CA ALA A 249 -1.15 -4.03 10.10
C ALA A 249 -0.04 -5.07 10.30
N SER A 250 0.99 -4.76 11.09
CA SER A 250 2.07 -5.69 11.42
C SER A 250 1.64 -6.94 12.20
N ARG A 251 0.42 -6.98 12.72
CA ARG A 251 -0.14 -8.10 13.50
C ARG A 251 -1.17 -8.92 12.72
N GLN A 252 -1.52 -8.49 11.51
CA GLN A 252 -2.44 -9.21 10.64
C GLN A 252 -1.68 -10.30 9.88
N ASP A 253 -2.32 -11.44 9.62
CA ASP A 253 -1.74 -12.50 8.80
C ASP A 253 -1.80 -12.19 7.31
N LYS A 254 -2.78 -11.38 6.89
CA LYS A 254 -3.00 -10.97 5.51
C LYS A 254 -3.33 -9.48 5.43
N THR A 255 -3.04 -8.88 4.27
CA THR A 255 -3.30 -7.47 3.98
C THR A 255 -3.76 -7.28 2.53
N GLN A 256 -3.93 -6.03 2.10
CA GLN A 256 -4.37 -5.65 0.75
C GLN A 256 -5.86 -5.92 0.47
N TRP A 257 -6.74 -5.50 1.32
CA TRP A 257 -8.19 -5.63 1.22
C TRP A 257 -8.70 -7.01 0.78
N ASN A 258 -8.16 -7.59 -0.26
CA ASN A 258 -8.49 -8.94 -0.75
C ASN A 258 -7.66 -10.04 -0.10
N GLY A 259 -6.78 -9.71 0.85
CA GLY A 259 -5.88 -10.64 1.51
C GLY A 259 -4.84 -11.27 0.58
N ALA A 260 -4.52 -10.63 -0.54
CA ALA A 260 -3.57 -11.18 -1.52
C ALA A 260 -2.12 -11.14 -1.04
N ALA A 261 -1.79 -10.27 -0.08
CA ALA A 261 -0.44 -10.18 0.47
C ALA A 261 -0.40 -10.85 1.85
N GLU A 262 0.39 -11.91 1.98
CA GLU A 262 0.74 -12.51 3.27
C GLU A 262 1.57 -11.52 4.09
N ASN A 263 1.36 -11.54 5.41
CA ASN A 263 1.93 -10.54 6.30
C ASN A 263 2.33 -11.12 7.68
N GLY A 264 2.20 -12.43 7.85
CA GLY A 264 2.46 -13.10 9.14
C GLY A 264 3.92 -13.13 9.56
N LEU A 265 4.84 -12.91 8.62
CA LEU A 265 6.28 -12.84 8.82
C LEU A 265 6.82 -11.53 8.28
N TYR A 266 7.94 -11.10 8.80
CA TYR A 266 8.61 -9.87 8.39
C TYR A 266 9.03 -9.90 6.91
N THR A 267 9.58 -11.03 6.45
CA THR A 267 9.94 -11.24 5.05
C THR A 267 8.74 -11.13 4.12
N MET A 268 7.55 -11.56 4.59
CA MET A 268 6.29 -11.42 3.84
C MET A 268 5.85 -9.96 3.75
N ALA A 269 5.96 -9.22 4.86
CA ALA A 269 5.69 -7.78 4.87
C ALA A 269 6.60 -7.02 3.90
N MET A 270 7.88 -7.41 3.81
CA MET A 270 8.81 -6.83 2.83
C MET A 270 8.40 -7.12 1.40
N GLY A 271 7.91 -8.32 1.09
CA GLY A 271 7.37 -8.66 -0.23
C GLY A 271 6.16 -7.81 -0.61
N ARG A 272 5.23 -7.59 0.33
CA ARG A 272 4.10 -6.67 0.16
C ARG A 272 4.58 -5.25 -0.14
N ASN A 273 5.49 -4.71 0.68
CA ASN A 273 6.02 -3.36 0.51
C ASN A 273 6.73 -3.18 -0.83
N LEU A 274 7.45 -4.19 -1.29
CA LEU A 274 8.10 -4.16 -2.60
C LEU A 274 7.08 -4.01 -3.73
N GLY A 275 5.97 -4.76 -3.67
CA GLY A 275 4.87 -4.60 -4.62
C GLY A 275 4.27 -3.19 -4.60
N GLU A 276 4.11 -2.60 -3.40
CA GLU A 276 3.62 -1.22 -3.24
C GLU A 276 4.61 -0.19 -3.82
N VAL A 277 5.92 -0.35 -3.58
CA VAL A 277 6.95 0.52 -4.17
C VAL A 277 6.89 0.50 -5.69
N PHE A 278 6.73 -0.69 -6.30
CA PHE A 278 6.57 -0.80 -7.75
C PHE A 278 5.34 -0.02 -8.24
N GLY A 279 4.22 -0.08 -7.52
CA GLY A 279 2.99 0.64 -7.85
C GLY A 279 3.10 2.16 -7.75
N VAL A 280 3.86 2.67 -6.79
CA VAL A 280 4.04 4.11 -6.54
C VAL A 280 5.38 4.62 -7.08
N PHE A 281 5.63 4.38 -8.35
CA PHE A 281 6.77 4.90 -9.12
C PHE A 281 8.14 4.36 -8.70
N GLY A 282 8.20 3.18 -8.07
CA GLY A 282 9.46 2.47 -7.94
C GLY A 282 10.01 2.14 -9.33
N ARG A 283 11.29 2.40 -9.57
CA ARG A 283 11.92 1.99 -10.82
C ARG A 283 12.22 0.51 -10.74
N PHE A 284 11.69 -0.26 -11.68
CA PHE A 284 11.87 -1.69 -11.77
C PHE A 284 12.03 -2.09 -13.25
N LYS A 285 13.23 -2.50 -13.65
CA LYS A 285 13.50 -2.95 -15.03
C LYS A 285 14.22 -4.29 -14.99
N PRO A 286 13.49 -5.41 -14.90
CA PRO A 286 14.10 -6.72 -14.95
C PRO A 286 14.74 -6.95 -16.33
N MET A 287 15.97 -7.44 -16.33
CA MET A 287 16.76 -7.62 -17.55
C MET A 287 17.35 -9.02 -17.59
N ARG A 288 17.23 -9.68 -18.74
CA ARG A 288 17.97 -10.92 -18.98
C ARG A 288 19.46 -10.66 -18.94
N ASN A 289 20.17 -11.54 -18.26
CA ASN A 289 21.62 -11.44 -18.21
C ASN A 289 22.21 -11.78 -19.60
N VAL A 290 23.10 -10.91 -20.09
CA VAL A 290 23.67 -11.05 -21.42
C VAL A 290 24.57 -12.30 -21.53
N LEU A 291 25.25 -12.65 -20.44
CA LEU A 291 26.19 -13.80 -20.38
C LEU A 291 25.47 -15.09 -20.00
N LEU A 292 24.37 -15.02 -19.28
CA LEU A 292 23.57 -16.15 -18.80
C LEU A 292 22.09 -15.90 -19.16
N PRO A 293 21.68 -16.18 -20.41
CA PRO A 293 20.35 -15.79 -20.91
C PRO A 293 19.16 -16.38 -20.12
N ASP A 294 19.38 -17.47 -19.39
CA ASP A 294 18.36 -18.10 -18.53
C ASP A 294 18.15 -17.34 -17.22
N PHE A 295 19.03 -16.40 -16.89
CA PHE A 295 18.93 -15.57 -15.70
C PHE A 295 18.37 -14.19 -16.03
N VAL A 296 17.47 -13.71 -15.16
CA VAL A 296 16.93 -12.36 -15.16
C VAL A 296 17.36 -11.67 -13.88
N ASN A 297 17.94 -10.49 -14.01
CA ASN A 297 18.31 -9.65 -12.87
C ASN A 297 17.09 -8.82 -12.44
N PHE A 298 16.69 -8.92 -11.18
CA PHE A 298 15.51 -8.27 -10.60
C PHE A 298 15.87 -7.16 -9.59
N ALA A 299 17.09 -7.16 -9.07
CA ALA A 299 17.59 -6.22 -8.08
C ALA A 299 18.75 -5.37 -8.62
N GLY A 300 19.46 -4.70 -7.75
CA GLY A 300 20.60 -3.85 -8.09
C GLY A 300 20.20 -2.56 -8.80
N ARG A 301 20.99 -2.13 -9.78
CA ARG A 301 20.82 -0.82 -10.45
C ARG A 301 19.49 -0.64 -11.19
N ASN A 302 18.79 -1.71 -11.48
CA ASN A 302 17.51 -1.71 -12.19
C ASN A 302 16.29 -1.69 -11.26
N ASN A 303 16.53 -1.63 -9.96
CA ASN A 303 15.48 -1.61 -8.94
C ASN A 303 15.81 -0.52 -7.90
N SER A 304 14.91 0.43 -7.73
CA SER A 304 15.09 1.54 -6.79
C SER A 304 14.57 1.28 -5.38
N ALA A 305 13.99 0.10 -5.12
CA ALA A 305 13.46 -0.23 -3.80
C ALA A 305 14.56 -0.13 -2.74
N ASN A 306 14.30 0.64 -1.69
CA ASN A 306 15.22 0.83 -0.58
C ASN A 306 14.85 -0.10 0.57
N PHE A 307 15.44 -1.27 0.61
CA PHE A 307 15.11 -2.32 1.58
C PHE A 307 15.37 -1.89 3.03
N HIS A 308 16.45 -1.16 3.29
CA HIS A 308 16.74 -0.65 4.63
C HIS A 308 15.65 0.29 5.13
N ASN A 309 15.23 1.24 4.30
CA ASN A 309 14.17 2.19 4.66
C ASN A 309 12.80 1.50 4.73
N LEU A 310 12.52 0.50 3.88
CA LEU A 310 11.30 -0.29 3.99
C LEU A 310 11.25 -1.05 5.32
N GLN A 311 12.37 -1.60 5.78
CA GLN A 311 12.51 -2.22 7.09
C GLN A 311 12.26 -1.23 8.22
N GLN A 312 12.83 -0.03 8.13
CA GLN A 312 12.59 1.03 9.10
C GLN A 312 11.10 1.41 9.14
N LEU A 313 10.46 1.58 7.99
CA LEU A 313 9.04 1.90 7.90
C LEU A 313 8.16 0.81 8.55
N GLU A 314 8.41 -0.48 8.29
CA GLU A 314 7.70 -1.58 8.95
C GLU A 314 7.87 -1.55 10.48
N THR A 315 9.11 -1.28 10.95
CA THR A 315 9.40 -1.17 12.38
C THR A 315 8.62 -0.01 13.01
N LEU A 316 8.50 1.11 12.31
CA LEU A 316 7.71 2.25 12.76
C LEU A 316 6.20 1.94 12.74
N ILE A 317 5.69 1.33 11.67
CA ILE A 317 4.29 0.92 11.55
C ILE A 317 3.89 -0.04 12.69
N ALA A 318 4.78 -0.94 13.09
CA ALA A 318 4.53 -1.86 14.20
C ALA A 318 4.32 -1.16 15.56
N LYS A 319 4.77 0.09 15.70
CA LYS A 319 4.62 0.91 16.91
C LYS A 319 3.36 1.79 16.89
N LEU A 320 2.61 1.84 15.76
CA LEU A 320 1.44 2.72 15.65
C LEU A 320 0.30 2.26 16.57
N PRO A 321 -0.13 3.11 17.51
CA PRO A 321 -1.33 2.84 18.28
C PRO A 321 -2.59 3.13 17.45
N ALA A 322 -3.65 2.37 17.69
CA ALA A 322 -4.96 2.77 17.22
C ALA A 322 -5.41 4.08 17.91
N PRO A 323 -5.99 5.04 17.17
CA PRO A 323 -6.40 6.30 17.75
C PRO A 323 -7.60 6.11 18.69
N ARG A 324 -7.53 6.73 19.87
CA ARG A 324 -8.66 6.74 20.81
C ARG A 324 -9.69 7.76 20.36
N TYR A 325 -10.96 7.41 20.49
CA TYR A 325 -12.05 8.36 20.24
C TYR A 325 -11.95 9.57 21.21
N PRO A 326 -11.94 10.80 20.71
CA PRO A 326 -11.58 11.95 21.54
C PRO A 326 -12.75 12.62 22.26
N LEU A 327 -13.99 12.25 21.93
CA LEU A 327 -15.20 12.86 22.48
C LEU A 327 -15.84 11.96 23.55
N PRO A 328 -16.76 12.48 24.37
CA PRO A 328 -17.50 11.68 25.34
C PRO A 328 -18.25 10.51 24.67
N ILE A 329 -18.33 9.39 25.37
CA ILE A 329 -19.02 8.16 24.98
C ILE A 329 -20.07 7.87 26.05
N ASP A 330 -21.31 7.53 25.65
CA ASP A 330 -22.35 7.10 26.58
C ASP A 330 -22.06 5.68 27.08
N PRO A 331 -21.77 5.48 28.37
CA PRO A 331 -21.39 4.15 28.88
C PRO A 331 -22.53 3.13 28.83
N ALA A 332 -23.80 3.58 28.95
CA ALA A 332 -24.95 2.69 28.93
C ALA A 332 -25.22 2.19 27.51
N LEU A 333 -25.20 3.08 26.53
CA LEU A 333 -25.31 2.71 25.11
C LEU A 333 -24.13 1.85 24.68
N ALA A 334 -22.92 2.19 25.05
CA ALA A 334 -21.74 1.39 24.69
C ALA A 334 -21.78 -0.03 25.30
N THR A 335 -22.29 -0.18 26.52
CA THR A 335 -22.50 -1.51 27.16
C THR A 335 -23.54 -2.31 26.40
N ARG A 336 -24.66 -1.71 26.02
CA ARG A 336 -25.69 -2.35 25.17
C ARG A 336 -25.11 -2.72 23.81
N GLY A 337 -24.37 -1.81 23.17
CA GLY A 337 -23.72 -2.04 21.89
C GLY A 337 -22.72 -3.19 21.91
N LYS A 338 -21.95 -3.34 23.02
CA LYS A 338 -21.06 -4.48 23.21
C LYS A 338 -21.83 -5.80 23.27
N ALA A 339 -22.97 -5.85 23.96
CA ALA A 339 -23.81 -7.03 23.98
C ALA A 339 -24.35 -7.37 22.59
N LEU A 340 -24.80 -6.36 21.84
CA LEU A 340 -25.24 -6.51 20.45
C LEU A 340 -24.11 -6.99 19.53
N PHE A 341 -22.91 -6.47 19.66
CA PHE A 341 -21.75 -6.89 18.88
C PHE A 341 -21.47 -8.39 19.03
N VAL A 342 -21.71 -8.94 20.23
CA VAL A 342 -21.60 -10.38 20.51
C VAL A 342 -22.79 -11.15 19.96
N SER A 343 -24.04 -10.71 20.26
CA SER A 343 -25.26 -11.44 19.86
C SER A 343 -25.48 -11.46 18.35
N GLU A 344 -25.11 -10.38 17.65
CA GLU A 344 -25.16 -10.28 16.20
C GLU A 344 -23.95 -10.97 15.52
N GLN A 345 -23.11 -11.64 16.29
CA GLN A 345 -21.96 -12.43 15.83
C GLN A 345 -20.92 -11.63 15.03
N CYS A 346 -20.83 -10.31 15.23
CA CYS A 346 -19.85 -9.46 14.57
C CYS A 346 -18.41 -9.94 14.84
N MET A 347 -18.19 -10.55 16.02
CA MET A 347 -16.89 -11.13 16.42
C MET A 347 -16.46 -12.32 15.55
N ASN A 348 -17.34 -12.92 14.78
CA ASN A 348 -16.96 -14.02 13.88
C ASN A 348 -16.08 -13.55 12.73
N CYS A 349 -16.23 -12.28 12.36
CA CYS A 349 -15.44 -11.63 11.29
C CYS A 349 -14.55 -10.50 11.82
N HIS A 350 -15.00 -9.76 12.84
CA HIS A 350 -14.29 -8.60 13.36
C HIS A 350 -13.85 -8.79 14.80
N TRP A 351 -12.55 -8.82 15.02
CA TRP A 351 -12.02 -8.78 16.39
C TRP A 351 -12.00 -7.33 16.88
N PRO A 352 -12.44 -7.07 18.12
CA PRO A 352 -12.41 -5.73 18.70
C PRO A 352 -10.98 -5.24 18.97
N VAL A 353 -10.06 -6.17 19.25
CA VAL A 353 -8.64 -5.91 19.48
C VAL A 353 -7.80 -6.90 18.68
N PRO A 354 -6.57 -6.51 18.30
CA PRO A 354 -5.70 -7.39 17.54
C PRO A 354 -5.36 -8.66 18.35
N GLY A 355 -5.64 -9.81 17.76
CA GLY A 355 -5.15 -11.10 18.23
C GLY A 355 -3.68 -11.31 17.86
N ARG A 356 -3.10 -12.43 18.30
CA ARG A 356 -1.82 -12.90 17.79
C ARG A 356 -2.05 -13.56 16.44
N PHE A 357 -1.31 -13.14 15.38
CA PHE A 357 -1.16 -13.82 14.09
C PHE A 357 -2.25 -14.84 13.75
N LYS A 358 -3.33 -14.51 13.11
CA LYS A 358 -4.31 -15.37 12.42
C LYS A 358 -5.73 -14.80 12.36
N ASN A 359 -5.90 -13.50 12.58
CA ASN A 359 -7.25 -12.97 12.77
C ASN A 359 -7.71 -11.98 11.70
N THR A 360 -7.14 -12.08 10.52
CA THR A 360 -7.73 -11.42 9.36
C THR A 360 -8.71 -12.39 8.73
N TRP A 361 -9.99 -12.09 8.88
CA TRP A 361 -11.06 -12.83 8.24
C TRP A 361 -11.33 -12.25 6.86
N LYS A 362 -11.57 -13.11 5.90
CA LYS A 362 -12.02 -12.69 4.57
C LYS A 362 -13.54 -12.79 4.53
N THR A 363 -14.18 -11.72 4.11
CA THR A 363 -15.61 -11.74 3.82
C THR A 363 -15.83 -12.45 2.49
N PRO A 364 -16.55 -13.56 2.43
CA PRO A 364 -16.90 -14.20 1.18
C PRO A 364 -17.63 -13.23 0.27
N LEU A 365 -17.25 -13.16 -0.98
CA LEU A 365 -17.92 -12.36 -1.99
C LEU A 365 -18.89 -13.24 -2.77
N THR A 366 -20.17 -12.95 -2.63
CA THR A 366 -21.23 -13.53 -3.45
C THR A 366 -21.84 -12.45 -4.35
N PRO A 367 -22.67 -12.79 -5.31
CA PRO A 367 -23.36 -11.77 -6.12
C PRO A 367 -24.18 -10.75 -5.31
N GLU A 368 -24.61 -11.11 -4.11
CA GLU A 368 -25.38 -10.24 -3.22
C GLU A 368 -24.53 -9.49 -2.20
N ASP A 369 -23.21 -9.74 -2.12
CA ASP A 369 -22.35 -9.13 -1.10
C ASP A 369 -21.80 -7.79 -1.55
N THR A 370 -20.60 -7.74 -2.13
CA THR A 370 -19.94 -6.50 -2.54
C THR A 370 -19.28 -6.63 -3.90
N ASP A 371 -18.67 -5.57 -4.43
CA ASP A 371 -18.05 -5.63 -5.75
C ASP A 371 -16.84 -6.59 -5.80
N SER A 372 -16.64 -7.18 -6.97
CA SER A 372 -15.55 -8.13 -7.24
C SER A 372 -14.49 -7.57 -8.20
N ARG A 373 -14.55 -6.27 -8.53
CA ARG A 373 -13.72 -5.69 -9.60
C ARG A 373 -12.24 -5.91 -9.39
N MET A 374 -11.76 -5.75 -8.15
CA MET A 374 -10.36 -6.00 -7.81
C MET A 374 -9.92 -7.44 -8.13
N PHE A 375 -10.77 -8.43 -7.85
CA PHE A 375 -10.48 -9.84 -8.14
C PHE A 375 -10.48 -10.13 -9.63
N VAL A 376 -11.46 -9.59 -10.35
CA VAL A 376 -11.56 -9.73 -11.81
C VAL A 376 -10.31 -9.16 -12.48
N ASN A 377 -9.87 -7.98 -12.04
CA ASN A 377 -8.65 -7.35 -12.57
C ASN A 377 -7.40 -8.18 -12.28
N ALA A 378 -7.25 -8.73 -11.08
CA ALA A 378 -6.09 -9.54 -10.69
C ALA A 378 -5.94 -10.82 -11.54
N GLN A 379 -7.06 -11.41 -11.97
CA GLN A 379 -7.08 -12.62 -12.83
C GLN A 379 -6.88 -12.32 -14.32
N THR A 380 -6.80 -11.05 -14.68
CA THR A 380 -6.62 -10.65 -16.07
C THR A 380 -5.32 -11.23 -16.64
N LYS A 381 -5.44 -11.86 -17.81
CA LYS A 381 -4.30 -12.43 -18.52
C LYS A 381 -3.49 -11.36 -19.22
N ILE A 382 -2.18 -11.47 -19.14
CA ILE A 382 -1.26 -10.61 -19.90
C ILE A 382 -1.23 -11.02 -21.37
N LYS A 383 -0.90 -10.07 -22.23
CA LYS A 383 -0.79 -10.28 -23.68
C LYS A 383 0.62 -10.61 -24.14
N ALA A 384 1.62 -10.18 -23.38
CA ALA A 384 3.04 -10.37 -23.66
C ALA A 384 3.82 -10.43 -22.35
N ILE A 385 4.99 -11.06 -22.33
CA ILE A 385 5.74 -11.33 -21.12
C ILE A 385 7.26 -11.17 -21.22
N ALA A 386 7.82 -11.00 -22.44
CA ALA A 386 9.25 -10.77 -22.55
C ALA A 386 9.66 -9.52 -21.71
N PRO A 387 10.74 -9.50 -20.93
CA PRO A 387 11.82 -10.50 -20.87
C PRO A 387 11.60 -11.65 -19.86
N LEU A 388 10.43 -11.76 -19.24
CA LEU A 388 10.15 -12.72 -18.15
C LEU A 388 9.64 -14.09 -18.64
N GLU A 389 9.55 -14.34 -19.95
CA GLU A 389 9.09 -15.62 -20.46
C GLU A 389 9.97 -16.76 -19.95
N GLY A 390 9.34 -17.81 -19.43
CA GLY A 390 10.01 -18.96 -18.85
C GLY A 390 10.59 -18.74 -17.46
N VAL A 391 10.56 -17.53 -16.93
CA VAL A 391 11.05 -17.25 -15.57
C VAL A 391 10.14 -17.90 -14.53
N THR A 392 10.76 -18.55 -13.56
CA THR A 392 10.09 -19.10 -12.39
C THR A 392 10.60 -18.37 -11.14
N VAL A 393 9.82 -18.38 -10.07
CA VAL A 393 10.39 -18.17 -8.74
C VAL A 393 11.00 -19.51 -8.31
N PRO A 394 12.32 -19.59 -8.08
CA PRO A 394 12.96 -20.85 -7.75
C PRO A 394 12.29 -21.51 -6.55
N GLN A 395 11.55 -22.58 -6.78
CA GLN A 395 10.97 -23.53 -5.81
C GLN A 395 10.11 -22.94 -4.68
N LEU A 396 10.00 -21.62 -4.55
CA LEU A 396 9.29 -20.95 -3.45
C LEU A 396 7.80 -20.70 -3.75
N PHE A 397 7.46 -20.37 -5.02
CA PHE A 397 6.11 -19.95 -5.40
C PHE A 397 5.41 -20.90 -6.40
N GLY A 398 5.91 -22.11 -6.54
CA GLY A 398 5.35 -23.12 -7.44
C GLY A 398 6.07 -23.20 -8.80
N PRO A 399 5.94 -24.32 -9.50
CA PRO A 399 6.82 -24.66 -10.60
C PRO A 399 6.38 -24.12 -11.98
N LYS A 400 5.39 -23.25 -12.05
CA LYS A 400 4.90 -22.80 -13.36
C LYS A 400 5.74 -21.64 -13.88
N PRO A 401 6.50 -21.83 -14.97
CA PRO A 401 7.15 -20.72 -15.64
C PRO A 401 6.11 -19.73 -16.18
N LEU A 402 6.48 -18.45 -16.15
CA LEU A 402 5.64 -17.42 -16.72
C LEU A 402 5.48 -17.62 -18.24
N THR A 403 4.28 -17.44 -18.72
CA THR A 403 3.90 -17.56 -20.15
C THR A 403 3.08 -16.34 -20.56
N PRO A 404 2.89 -16.10 -21.87
CA PRO A 404 2.00 -15.04 -22.36
C PRO A 404 0.53 -15.13 -21.91
N ASN A 405 0.15 -16.23 -21.24
CA ASN A 405 -1.19 -16.42 -20.67
C ASN A 405 -1.21 -16.38 -19.13
N SER A 406 -0.12 -16.01 -18.49
CA SER A 406 -0.07 -15.83 -17.04
C SER A 406 -0.97 -14.68 -16.59
N GLY A 407 -1.47 -14.73 -15.35
CA GLY A 407 -2.19 -13.61 -14.75
C GLY A 407 -1.26 -12.46 -14.38
N GLN A 408 -1.78 -11.25 -14.30
CA GLN A 408 -1.00 -10.10 -13.81
C GLN A 408 -0.46 -10.34 -12.39
N ILE A 409 -1.24 -11.03 -11.56
CA ILE A 409 -0.80 -11.42 -10.21
C ILE A 409 0.40 -12.38 -10.23
N ASP A 410 0.49 -13.28 -11.22
CA ASP A 410 1.62 -14.20 -11.35
C ASP A 410 2.90 -13.44 -11.70
N VAL A 411 2.80 -12.43 -12.57
CA VAL A 411 3.93 -11.56 -12.93
C VAL A 411 4.41 -10.77 -11.74
N LEU A 412 3.49 -10.19 -10.97
CA LEU A 412 3.81 -9.46 -9.74
C LEU A 412 4.49 -10.38 -8.73
N GLY A 413 3.91 -11.54 -8.44
CA GLY A 413 4.47 -12.50 -7.49
C GLY A 413 5.87 -12.97 -7.88
N THR A 414 6.08 -13.25 -9.18
CA THR A 414 7.40 -13.64 -9.72
C THR A 414 8.40 -12.49 -9.60
N SER A 415 8.01 -11.27 -9.91
CA SER A 415 8.87 -10.09 -9.82
C SER A 415 9.30 -9.80 -8.39
N VAL A 416 8.34 -9.80 -7.46
CA VAL A 416 8.59 -9.59 -6.01
C VAL A 416 9.47 -10.70 -5.45
N GLY A 417 9.11 -11.96 -5.71
CA GLY A 417 9.83 -13.11 -5.16
C GLY A 417 11.29 -13.18 -5.63
N ASN A 418 11.54 -12.98 -6.93
CA ASN A 418 12.92 -12.98 -7.45
C ASN A 418 13.72 -11.75 -6.97
N THR A 419 13.08 -10.57 -6.83
CA THR A 419 13.75 -9.40 -6.25
C THR A 419 14.19 -9.67 -4.81
N LEU A 420 13.34 -10.26 -3.98
CA LEU A 420 13.70 -10.64 -2.61
C LEU A 420 14.84 -11.64 -2.56
N LEU A 421 14.81 -12.67 -3.41
CA LEU A 421 15.86 -13.68 -3.50
C LEU A 421 17.20 -13.09 -3.95
N GLU A 422 17.19 -12.22 -4.94
CA GLU A 422 18.41 -11.55 -5.42
C GLU A 422 18.95 -10.59 -4.38
N GLN A 423 18.08 -9.86 -3.67
CA GLN A 423 18.49 -8.99 -2.57
C GLN A 423 19.18 -9.75 -1.43
N LEU A 424 18.78 -11.00 -1.16
CA LEU A 424 19.46 -11.89 -0.22
C LEU A 424 20.95 -12.08 -0.55
N THR A 425 21.29 -12.02 -1.83
CA THR A 425 22.68 -12.17 -2.28
C THR A 425 23.46 -10.86 -2.31
N LEU A 426 22.76 -9.73 -2.46
CA LEU A 426 23.36 -8.40 -2.55
C LEU A 426 23.56 -7.75 -1.16
N ASP A 427 22.65 -8.01 -0.24
CA ASP A 427 22.67 -7.51 1.13
C ASP A 427 22.31 -8.64 2.12
N PRO A 428 23.24 -9.57 2.35
CA PRO A 428 22.98 -10.71 3.23
C PRO A 428 22.73 -10.30 4.69
N ASP A 429 23.30 -9.19 5.15
CA ASP A 429 23.17 -8.74 6.54
C ASP A 429 21.75 -8.18 6.81
N GLY A 430 21.21 -7.35 5.91
CA GLY A 430 19.86 -6.80 6.03
C GLY A 430 18.79 -7.89 5.98
N VAL A 431 18.99 -8.92 5.18
CA VAL A 431 18.08 -10.06 5.11
C VAL A 431 18.25 -11.00 6.31
N LEU A 432 19.46 -11.19 6.80
CA LEU A 432 19.69 -11.95 8.03
C LEU A 432 18.96 -11.30 9.20
N GLU A 433 18.97 -9.97 9.31
CA GLU A 433 18.18 -9.26 10.32
C GLU A 433 16.67 -9.50 10.16
N ALA A 434 16.16 -9.51 8.93
CA ALA A 434 14.75 -9.82 8.66
C ALA A 434 14.40 -11.25 9.08
N ILE A 435 15.22 -12.23 8.72
CA ILE A 435 15.05 -13.64 9.12
C ILE A 435 15.15 -13.79 10.64
N LEU A 436 16.08 -13.11 11.30
CA LEU A 436 16.21 -13.12 12.75
C LEU A 436 14.98 -12.48 13.43
N ALA A 437 14.40 -11.45 12.84
CA ALA A 437 13.15 -10.85 13.31
C ALA A 437 12.00 -11.86 13.20
N ASP A 438 11.87 -12.57 12.09
CA ASP A 438 10.87 -13.63 11.90
C ASP A 438 11.07 -14.78 12.90
N LEU A 439 12.30 -15.25 13.08
CA LEU A 439 12.62 -16.30 14.07
C LEU A 439 12.32 -15.86 15.51
N ARG A 440 12.56 -14.60 15.86
CA ARG A 440 12.19 -14.05 17.18
C ARG A 440 10.67 -14.06 17.39
N THR A 441 9.89 -13.80 16.36
CA THR A 441 8.41 -13.85 16.44
C THR A 441 7.90 -15.28 16.59
N LEU A 442 8.58 -16.26 16.00
CA LEU A 442 8.23 -17.69 16.07
C LEU A 442 8.65 -18.34 17.40
N THR A 443 9.70 -17.83 18.05
CA THR A 443 10.25 -18.42 19.29
C THR A 443 9.68 -17.87 20.58
N ILE A 444 8.74 -16.90 20.56
CA ILE A 444 8.05 -16.42 21.76
C ILE A 444 7.14 -17.54 22.28
N PRO A 445 7.32 -18.06 23.51
CA PRO A 445 6.50 -19.12 24.03
C PRO A 445 5.04 -18.72 24.08
N GLN A 446 4.20 -19.45 23.37
CA GLN A 446 2.76 -19.32 23.50
C GLN A 446 2.34 -19.86 24.88
N ALA A 447 1.45 -19.16 25.57
CA ALA A 447 0.79 -19.69 26.75
C ALA A 447 0.16 -21.05 26.40
N LYS A 448 0.43 -22.05 27.26
CA LYS A 448 0.13 -23.49 27.12
C LYS A 448 -0.96 -23.81 26.11
N PRO A 449 -0.66 -24.54 25.04
CA PRO A 449 -1.67 -25.18 24.24
C PRO A 449 -2.20 -26.41 24.98
N THR A 450 -3.50 -26.60 24.98
CA THR A 450 -4.07 -27.92 25.15
C THR A 450 -3.49 -28.87 24.10
N PRO A 451 -3.16 -30.11 24.43
CA PRO A 451 -2.32 -30.96 23.61
C PRO A 451 -3.08 -31.41 22.34
N ARG A 452 -2.77 -30.83 21.22
CA ARG A 452 -2.84 -31.49 19.92
C ARG A 452 -1.45 -31.52 19.33
N THR A 453 -0.85 -32.67 19.52
CA THR A 453 0.42 -33.08 18.99
C THR A 453 0.46 -32.97 17.48
N ALA A 454 1.14 -31.94 16.99
CA ALA A 454 1.88 -32.03 15.74
C ALA A 454 3.30 -31.68 16.09
N ALA A 455 4.14 -32.69 16.26
CA ALA A 455 5.56 -32.54 16.46
C ALA A 455 6.15 -31.79 15.27
N ILE A 456 6.84 -30.67 15.54
CA ILE A 456 7.73 -30.04 14.59
C ILE A 456 8.89 -31.02 14.44
N PRO A 457 9.19 -31.53 13.24
CA PRO A 457 10.37 -32.34 13.05
C PRO A 457 11.60 -31.43 13.16
N THR A 458 12.29 -31.46 14.29
CA THR A 458 13.50 -30.68 14.53
C THR A 458 14.77 -31.33 13.96
N ALA A 459 14.67 -32.37 13.17
CA ALA A 459 15.79 -33.02 12.52
C ALA A 459 15.55 -33.15 11.01
N GLY A 460 16.32 -32.45 10.20
CA GLY A 460 16.42 -32.67 8.74
C GLY A 460 15.70 -31.69 7.81
N VAL A 461 15.05 -30.66 8.33
CA VAL A 461 14.44 -29.63 7.47
C VAL A 461 15.47 -28.50 7.29
N THR A 462 15.97 -28.34 6.08
CA THR A 462 16.83 -27.20 5.74
C THR A 462 16.01 -25.91 5.82
N PRO A 463 16.62 -24.73 6.12
CA PRO A 463 15.95 -23.44 6.09
C PRO A 463 15.23 -23.19 4.74
N GLN A 464 15.77 -23.72 3.66
CA GLN A 464 15.20 -23.69 2.32
C GLN A 464 13.91 -24.54 2.23
N ALA A 465 13.87 -25.74 2.81
CA ALA A 465 12.68 -26.59 2.84
C ALA A 465 11.59 -26.00 3.76
N PHE A 466 11.98 -25.31 4.85
CA PHE A 466 11.05 -24.58 5.73
C PHE A 466 10.41 -23.40 5.00
N LEU A 467 11.22 -22.54 4.37
CA LEU A 467 10.73 -21.46 3.52
C LEU A 467 9.83 -21.99 2.38
N GLN A 468 10.22 -23.08 1.74
CA GLN A 468 9.42 -23.74 0.69
C GLN A 468 8.09 -24.26 1.22
N SER A 469 7.99 -24.75 2.44
CA SER A 469 6.75 -25.21 3.02
C SER A 469 5.82 -24.04 3.35
N GLN A 470 6.36 -22.97 3.95
CA GLN A 470 5.61 -21.75 4.26
C GLN A 470 5.08 -21.08 2.99
N MET A 471 5.91 -21.05 1.94
CA MET A 471 5.55 -20.43 0.67
C MET A 471 4.58 -21.30 -0.15
N ARG A 472 4.60 -22.64 -0.05
CA ARG A 472 3.57 -23.52 -0.65
C ARG A 472 2.21 -23.35 0.02
N ASP A 473 2.20 -23.20 1.34
CA ASP A 473 0.97 -22.92 2.07
C ASP A 473 0.44 -21.52 1.73
N LEU A 474 1.34 -20.57 1.44
CA LEU A 474 1.05 -19.26 0.90
C LEU A 474 0.25 -19.33 -0.41
N TYR A 475 0.72 -20.11 -1.40
CA TYR A 475 0.03 -20.22 -2.70
C TYR A 475 -1.31 -20.94 -2.61
N ARG A 476 -1.44 -21.93 -1.71
CA ARG A 476 -2.71 -22.60 -1.44
C ARG A 476 -3.69 -21.68 -0.69
N GLN A 477 -3.19 -20.75 0.13
CA GLN A 477 -4.01 -19.84 0.93
C GLN A 477 -4.34 -18.53 0.19
N VAL A 478 -3.55 -18.09 -0.79
CA VAL A 478 -3.86 -16.91 -1.62
C VAL A 478 -5.09 -17.15 -2.52
N GLY A 479 -5.68 -18.36 -2.45
CA GLY A 479 -7.01 -18.60 -2.99
C GLY A 479 -7.15 -18.45 -4.50
N LEU A 480 -6.07 -18.67 -5.25
CA LEU A 480 -6.19 -18.90 -6.69
C LEU A 480 -7.01 -20.18 -7.00
N ASP A 481 -7.25 -20.99 -5.95
CA ASP A 481 -8.08 -22.20 -5.98
C ASP A 481 -9.48 -21.98 -5.34
N GLN A 482 -9.78 -20.77 -4.84
CA GLN A 482 -11.09 -20.48 -4.25
C GLN A 482 -12.05 -19.93 -5.31
N THR A 483 -13.16 -20.60 -5.45
CA THR A 483 -14.28 -20.26 -6.35
C THR A 483 -15.05 -18.99 -5.94
N GLY A 484 -14.54 -18.18 -4.98
CA GLY A 484 -15.18 -16.97 -4.48
C GLY A 484 -14.20 -15.85 -4.14
N ALA A 485 -14.48 -14.64 -4.59
CA ALA A 485 -13.80 -13.43 -4.15
C ALA A 485 -14.11 -13.15 -2.68
N ALA A 486 -13.15 -12.63 -1.93
CA ALA A 486 -13.31 -12.29 -0.51
C ALA A 486 -12.54 -11.03 -0.13
N TYR A 487 -13.07 -10.27 0.83
CA TYR A 487 -12.41 -9.07 1.36
C TYR A 487 -12.08 -9.22 2.84
N GLU A 488 -11.03 -8.53 3.25
CA GLU A 488 -10.49 -8.53 4.59
C GLU A 488 -11.47 -7.86 5.56
N ALA A 489 -11.98 -8.60 6.54
CA ALA A 489 -12.68 -8.05 7.68
C ALA A 489 -11.67 -7.65 8.77
N ARG A 490 -11.29 -6.39 8.80
CA ARG A 490 -10.22 -5.88 9.65
C ARG A 490 -10.62 -5.83 11.13
N VAL A 491 -9.59 -5.84 11.99
CA VAL A 491 -9.74 -5.51 13.41
C VAL A 491 -10.31 -4.11 13.55
N LEU A 492 -11.32 -3.92 14.43
CA LEU A 492 -12.07 -2.67 14.50
C LEU A 492 -11.51 -1.60 15.42
N ASN A 493 -10.38 -1.88 16.13
CA ASN A 493 -9.83 -0.86 17.02
C ASN A 493 -9.39 0.40 16.22
N GLY A 494 -9.84 1.57 16.67
CA GLY A 494 -9.68 2.83 15.95
C GLY A 494 -10.59 3.00 14.73
N ILE A 495 -11.62 2.16 14.57
CA ILE A 495 -12.51 2.17 13.40
C ILE A 495 -13.22 3.52 13.18
N TRP A 496 -13.45 4.30 14.24
CA TRP A 496 -14.07 5.61 14.16
C TRP A 496 -13.31 6.60 13.25
N ALA A 497 -11.98 6.42 13.13
CA ALA A 497 -11.09 7.36 12.47
C ALA A 497 -10.87 7.08 10.98
N VAL A 498 -11.55 6.08 10.38
CA VAL A 498 -11.16 5.57 9.05
C VAL A 498 -12.18 5.78 7.92
N ALA A 499 -13.26 6.52 8.20
CA ALA A 499 -14.26 6.81 7.18
C ALA A 499 -13.62 7.35 5.87
N PRO A 500 -14.20 7.05 4.70
CA PRO A 500 -15.39 6.25 4.43
C PRO A 500 -15.18 4.76 4.59
N TYR A 501 -16.26 3.97 4.65
CA TYR A 501 -16.25 2.54 4.95
C TYR A 501 -16.45 1.67 3.71
N LEU A 502 -16.45 0.36 3.89
CA LEU A 502 -16.19 -0.70 2.93
C LEU A 502 -14.77 -0.59 2.33
N HIS A 503 -14.32 -1.62 1.63
CA HIS A 503 -12.98 -1.66 1.02
C HIS A 503 -12.77 -0.53 0.00
N ASN A 504 -13.81 -0.15 -0.72
CA ASN A 504 -13.80 0.87 -1.78
C ASN A 504 -14.24 2.27 -1.33
N GLY A 505 -14.55 2.48 -0.04
CA GLY A 505 -14.99 3.78 0.47
C GLY A 505 -16.36 4.23 0.02
N SER A 506 -17.23 3.30 -0.37
CA SER A 506 -18.57 3.59 -0.92
C SER A 506 -19.62 3.93 0.14
N VAL A 507 -19.30 3.83 1.42
CA VAL A 507 -20.23 4.10 2.53
C VAL A 507 -19.64 5.18 3.43
N PRO A 508 -20.29 6.35 3.58
CA PRO A 508 -19.65 7.53 4.16
C PRO A 508 -19.41 7.47 5.66
N ASN A 509 -20.21 6.74 6.43
CA ASN A 509 -20.16 6.71 7.90
C ASN A 509 -20.68 5.40 8.47
N LEU A 510 -20.49 5.14 9.78
CA LEU A 510 -20.93 3.91 10.42
C LEU A 510 -22.45 3.77 10.45
N TRP A 511 -23.19 4.85 10.57
CA TRP A 511 -24.65 4.80 10.51
C TRP A 511 -25.13 4.25 9.15
N ALA A 512 -24.59 4.78 8.06
CA ALA A 512 -24.91 4.31 6.72
C ALA A 512 -24.48 2.85 6.48
N LEU A 513 -23.37 2.40 7.12
CA LEU A 513 -22.92 1.01 7.02
C LEU A 513 -23.93 0.02 7.62
N LEU A 514 -24.62 0.43 8.68
CA LEU A 514 -25.65 -0.37 9.34
C LEU A 514 -27.05 -0.25 8.68
N GLN A 515 -27.16 0.46 7.54
CA GLN A 515 -28.37 0.47 6.72
C GLN A 515 -28.29 -0.61 5.65
N LYS A 516 -29.48 -1.09 5.21
CA LYS A 516 -29.54 -1.98 4.03
C LYS A 516 -28.92 -1.28 2.82
N PRO A 517 -28.23 -1.97 1.92
CA PRO A 517 -27.61 -1.35 0.75
C PRO A 517 -28.55 -0.45 -0.07
N ALA A 518 -29.83 -0.80 -0.18
CA ALA A 518 -30.82 0.01 -0.87
C ALA A 518 -31.08 1.37 -0.21
N ASP A 519 -30.89 1.47 1.11
CA ASP A 519 -31.14 2.66 1.93
C ASP A 519 -29.87 3.50 2.15
N ARG A 520 -28.71 3.01 1.72
CA ARG A 520 -27.45 3.74 1.80
C ARG A 520 -27.42 4.94 0.85
N PRO A 521 -26.69 6.02 1.19
CA PRO A 521 -26.52 7.14 0.27
C PRO A 521 -25.95 6.69 -1.08
N LYS A 522 -26.65 7.03 -2.17
CA LYS A 522 -26.19 6.76 -3.55
C LYS A 522 -25.28 7.87 -4.08
N LYS A 523 -25.30 9.02 -3.43
CA LYS A 523 -24.53 10.21 -3.80
C LYS A 523 -24.16 10.98 -2.55
N PHE A 524 -22.88 11.38 -2.42
CA PHE A 524 -22.40 12.23 -1.34
C PHE A 524 -21.10 12.93 -1.73
N MET A 525 -20.80 14.07 -1.09
CA MET A 525 -19.51 14.73 -1.25
C MET A 525 -18.45 13.96 -0.46
N LEU A 526 -17.28 13.75 -1.06
CA LEU A 526 -16.17 13.01 -0.47
C LEU A 526 -14.92 13.90 -0.38
N GLY A 527 -14.22 13.86 0.75
CA GLY A 527 -12.95 14.55 0.95
C GLY A 527 -12.98 15.68 1.99
N SER A 528 -14.12 15.95 2.62
CA SER A 528 -14.18 16.85 3.77
C SER A 528 -13.27 16.36 4.91
N LYS A 529 -12.66 17.30 5.65
CA LYS A 529 -11.93 16.99 6.88
C LYS A 529 -12.81 17.07 8.14
N GLU A 530 -14.01 17.63 8.03
CA GLU A 530 -14.92 17.81 9.16
C GLU A 530 -15.48 16.46 9.62
N PHE A 531 -15.25 16.14 10.90
CA PHE A 531 -15.72 14.89 11.49
C PHE A 531 -17.17 15.00 11.96
N ASP A 532 -17.99 14.04 11.57
CA ASP A 532 -19.36 13.87 12.08
C ASP A 532 -19.37 12.90 13.27
N PRO A 533 -19.43 13.39 14.52
CA PRO A 533 -19.38 12.54 15.70
C PRO A 533 -20.65 11.72 15.92
N LYS A 534 -21.78 12.13 15.35
CA LYS A 534 -23.05 11.41 15.45
C LYS A 534 -23.03 10.15 14.58
N ASN A 535 -22.82 10.30 13.28
CA ASN A 535 -22.85 9.19 12.36
C ASN A 535 -21.52 8.42 12.30
N VAL A 536 -20.47 8.95 12.92
CA VAL A 536 -19.07 8.47 12.90
C VAL A 536 -18.56 8.34 11.48
N GLY A 537 -18.25 9.50 10.90
CA GLY A 537 -17.78 9.64 9.53
C GLY A 537 -17.20 11.01 9.27
N LEU A 538 -17.19 11.42 8.01
CA LEU A 538 -16.84 12.77 7.60
C LEU A 538 -18.08 13.50 7.10
N ASP A 539 -18.07 14.83 7.12
CA ASP A 539 -19.10 15.62 6.47
C ASP A 539 -19.22 15.21 5.00
N THR A 540 -20.46 15.01 4.58
CA THR A 540 -20.82 14.54 3.23
C THR A 540 -21.49 15.62 2.36
N THR A 541 -21.55 16.84 2.87
CA THR A 541 -22.22 17.97 2.21
C THR A 541 -21.23 18.88 1.49
N THR A 542 -19.95 18.84 1.88
CA THR A 542 -18.89 19.65 1.29
C THR A 542 -17.67 18.80 0.92
N SER A 543 -16.89 19.27 -0.05
CA SER A 543 -15.61 18.69 -0.43
C SER A 543 -14.69 19.79 -0.96
N PRO A 544 -13.47 19.93 -0.40
CA PRO A 544 -12.50 20.86 -0.95
C PRO A 544 -12.02 20.47 -2.36
N PHE A 545 -12.23 19.21 -2.74
CA PHE A 545 -11.90 18.68 -4.08
C PHE A 545 -13.06 18.83 -5.08
N ASN A 546 -14.20 19.40 -4.67
CA ASN A 546 -15.43 19.44 -5.46
C ASN A 546 -15.83 18.05 -6.00
N PHE A 547 -15.48 16.99 -5.29
CA PHE A 547 -15.72 15.61 -5.71
C PHE A 547 -16.99 15.04 -5.12
N THR A 548 -17.85 14.54 -6.02
CA THR A 548 -19.07 13.81 -5.66
C THR A 548 -18.89 12.32 -5.90
N TYR A 549 -18.97 11.53 -4.83
CA TYR A 549 -19.07 10.08 -4.96
C TYR A 549 -20.45 9.67 -5.48
N LEU A 550 -20.44 8.78 -6.46
CA LEU A 550 -21.67 8.16 -7.01
C LEU A 550 -21.55 6.65 -6.83
N ALA A 551 -22.40 6.07 -5.99
CA ALA A 551 -22.43 4.62 -5.81
C ALA A 551 -23.07 3.95 -7.02
N THR A 552 -22.51 2.81 -7.39
CA THR A 552 -23.11 1.95 -8.43
C THR A 552 -24.18 1.05 -7.81
N PRO A 553 -25.29 0.77 -8.52
CA PRO A 553 -26.31 -0.15 -8.05
C PRO A 553 -25.81 -1.57 -7.79
N CYS A 554 -26.52 -2.32 -6.95
CA CYS A 554 -26.14 -3.66 -6.52
C CYS A 554 -26.21 -4.73 -7.62
N ASP A 555 -26.87 -4.47 -8.73
CA ASP A 555 -26.87 -5.31 -9.92
C ASP A 555 -25.58 -5.15 -10.78
N MET A 556 -24.73 -4.17 -10.43
CA MET A 556 -23.44 -3.89 -11.08
C MET A 556 -22.27 -4.14 -10.12
N ILE A 557 -22.24 -5.30 -9.48
CA ILE A 557 -21.22 -5.64 -8.48
C ILE A 557 -19.79 -5.75 -9.04
N ASN A 558 -19.62 -5.80 -10.34
CA ASN A 558 -18.30 -5.78 -11.00
C ASN A 558 -17.79 -4.35 -11.27
N ASP A 559 -18.46 -3.34 -10.79
CA ASP A 559 -18.00 -1.95 -10.84
C ASP A 559 -17.41 -1.56 -9.49
N GLY A 560 -16.16 -1.20 -9.40
CA GLY A 560 -15.42 -0.87 -8.17
C GLY A 560 -16.00 0.26 -7.31
N ASN A 561 -17.21 0.75 -7.62
CA ASN A 561 -17.91 1.82 -6.90
C ASN A 561 -19.23 1.35 -6.25
N SER A 562 -19.49 0.06 -6.19
CA SER A 562 -20.71 -0.47 -5.56
C SER A 562 -20.67 -0.27 -4.04
N ASN A 563 -21.82 0.11 -3.45
CA ASN A 563 -21.99 0.20 -2.00
C ASN A 563 -22.74 -1.00 -1.42
N CYS A 564 -22.75 -2.13 -2.13
CA CYS A 564 -23.42 -3.36 -1.75
C CYS A 564 -22.60 -4.18 -0.74
N GLY A 565 -23.23 -5.20 -0.19
CA GLY A 565 -22.63 -6.06 0.80
C GLY A 565 -22.73 -5.53 2.24
N HIS A 566 -22.16 -6.27 3.18
CA HIS A 566 -22.19 -5.99 4.60
C HIS A 566 -23.64 -5.84 5.14
N TYR A 567 -24.40 -6.92 5.09
CA TYR A 567 -25.80 -6.96 5.55
C TYR A 567 -25.96 -7.12 7.08
N TRP A 568 -24.86 -7.38 7.79
CA TRP A 568 -24.86 -7.60 9.25
C TRP A 568 -25.25 -6.34 10.00
N GLY A 569 -26.13 -6.50 10.98
CA GLY A 569 -26.66 -5.40 11.79
C GLY A 569 -27.70 -4.53 11.09
N THR A 570 -28.02 -4.77 9.81
CA THR A 570 -28.94 -3.92 9.04
C THR A 570 -30.41 -4.09 9.49
N ASN A 571 -30.75 -5.21 10.12
CA ASN A 571 -32.09 -5.50 10.63
C ASN A 571 -32.32 -5.06 12.08
N LEU A 572 -31.32 -4.52 12.73
CA LEU A 572 -31.43 -3.96 14.09
C LEU A 572 -32.36 -2.73 14.09
N SER A 573 -32.99 -2.49 15.24
CA SER A 573 -33.67 -1.21 15.48
C SER A 573 -32.69 -0.05 15.43
N ASP A 574 -33.18 1.17 15.17
CA ASP A 574 -32.32 2.36 15.13
C ASP A 574 -31.62 2.58 16.48
N ASP A 575 -32.29 2.36 17.60
CA ASP A 575 -31.70 2.45 18.94
C ASP A 575 -30.57 1.42 19.15
N ASP A 576 -30.71 0.21 18.61
CA ASP A 576 -29.67 -0.81 18.67
C ASP A 576 -28.48 -0.47 17.76
N LYS A 577 -28.73 0.09 16.58
CA LYS A 577 -27.69 0.60 15.71
C LYS A 577 -26.89 1.71 16.37
N TRP A 578 -27.55 2.66 17.03
CA TRP A 578 -26.87 3.73 17.79
C TRP A 578 -26.05 3.16 18.96
N ALA A 579 -26.58 2.19 19.69
CA ALA A 579 -25.83 1.52 20.74
C ALA A 579 -24.58 0.81 20.19
N LEU A 580 -24.71 0.15 19.05
CA LEU A 580 -23.59 -0.53 18.39
C LEU A 580 -22.52 0.47 17.94
N ILE A 581 -22.91 1.62 17.36
CA ILE A 581 -21.99 2.71 16.97
C ILE A 581 -21.27 3.24 18.21
N GLU A 582 -21.99 3.45 19.32
CA GLU A 582 -21.40 3.96 20.56
C GLU A 582 -20.34 3.00 21.12
N TYR A 583 -20.57 1.69 21.03
CA TYR A 583 -19.56 0.70 21.36
C TYR A 583 -18.34 0.78 20.40
N MET A 584 -18.58 0.92 19.10
CA MET A 584 -17.48 1.00 18.12
C MET A 584 -16.58 2.23 18.32
N LYS A 585 -17.07 3.32 18.94
CA LYS A 585 -16.24 4.46 19.36
C LYS A 585 -15.21 4.07 20.43
N GLN A 586 -15.48 3.04 21.24
CA GLN A 586 -14.54 2.58 22.28
C GLN A 586 -13.43 1.69 21.73
N LEU A 587 -13.61 1.12 20.53
CA LEU A 587 -12.64 0.25 19.90
C LEU A 587 -11.51 1.09 19.26
#